data_4831cf54b57b78558d06e5edcc675486
#
_entry.id   4831cf54b57b78558d06e5edcc675486
#
_cell.length_a   1.000
_cell.length_b   1.000
_cell.length_c   1.000
_cell.angle_alpha   90.00
_cell.angle_beta   90.00
_cell.angle_gamma   90.00
#
_symmetry.space_group_name_H-M   'P 1'
#
loop_
_entity.id
_entity.type
_entity.pdbx_description
1 polymer ?
#
loop_
_entity_poly.entity_id
_entity_poly.type
_entity_poly.pdbx_seq_one_letter_code
_entity_poly.pdbx_strand_id
1 'polypeptide(L)'
;MKKVLLVVNNQQPPYSDFTQMFSQVTLDSGQFELDVSEDRDSFTKLDGFDAVALYIGGGELTSDQEEGLAKFVRSGGGLLAVHASNAGLGHYGTYSDLIGSEFVEHDPLAPFEIHVENNVDDILPRLSKNFQVTDECYQMKIRTSAELRYFQYGSWRMERYPLGYVYDYGSGRVCYNALGHDKRTFEHADFQDQLIKGLRYVCQSNDRLESIRIGLVGYGPQFGMGKHHSENIDRTYGFELAAVCDQDSSRLEAAQSEQGDSISVFTSVEEMAQSGLIDMGLVIVPHAFHAPVARVLLEAGLHTITEKPFVLKVSEANELIAIANEKGVMLSTYHNRHWDPDILTAKAAINSGLVGQIFSIECNMNGYGMPGQKWRSHKSISGGMLYDMGAHQFEKILQLVPQNDEKGNRINKKATLYGHFIKPKWHASTNEDYCRSYIRFDSGLEAQLVQSNLSAANKPLWTILGTQGAITIENFDGQTTVTSILDDGRQMKIDYPRVTTGGWQTYYKNVADHLLSNLPLIITKEWAKATIQCIEGCETAARENQLVEIEFDF
;
A
#
# COMPACT_ATOMS: atom_id res chain seq x y z
N MET A 1 -11.09 2.66 -24.08
CA MET A 1 -10.26 1.68 -23.37
C MET A 1 -9.44 0.91 -24.39
N LYS A 2 -8.27 0.39 -23.99
CA LYS A 2 -7.45 -0.47 -24.86
C LYS A 2 -8.02 -1.89 -24.86
N LYS A 3 -8.08 -2.52 -26.02
CA LYS A 3 -8.66 -3.85 -26.16
C LYS A 3 -7.58 -4.92 -26.13
N VAL A 4 -7.67 -5.85 -25.16
CA VAL A 4 -6.69 -6.90 -24.92
C VAL A 4 -7.32 -8.26 -25.13
N LEU A 5 -6.65 -9.14 -25.87
CA LEU A 5 -6.99 -10.57 -25.97
C LEU A 5 -6.11 -11.33 -24.97
N LEU A 6 -6.71 -11.95 -23.96
CA LEU A 6 -6.04 -12.91 -23.07
C LEU A 6 -6.20 -14.33 -23.63
N VAL A 7 -5.09 -14.93 -24.05
CA VAL A 7 -5.06 -16.32 -24.48
C VAL A 7 -4.55 -17.19 -23.36
N VAL A 8 -5.32 -18.21 -23.01
CA VAL A 8 -5.11 -19.05 -21.83
C VAL A 8 -5.18 -20.53 -22.14
N ASN A 9 -4.74 -21.35 -21.21
CA ASN A 9 -4.76 -22.80 -21.28
C ASN A 9 -5.54 -23.35 -20.09
N ASN A 10 -6.89 -23.37 -20.19
CA ASN A 10 -7.80 -23.70 -19.09
C ASN A 10 -7.96 -25.20 -18.80
N GLN A 11 -7.21 -26.07 -19.44
CA GLN A 11 -7.49 -27.50 -19.44
C GLN A 11 -7.14 -28.24 -18.14
N GLN A 12 -6.46 -27.62 -17.18
CA GLN A 12 -6.15 -28.26 -15.89
C GLN A 12 -6.03 -27.24 -14.74
N PRO A 13 -6.56 -27.54 -13.52
CA PRO A 13 -6.20 -26.79 -12.31
C PRO A 13 -4.68 -26.87 -12.06
N PRO A 14 -4.02 -25.80 -11.57
CA PRO A 14 -4.60 -24.56 -11.04
C PRO A 14 -4.84 -23.45 -12.07
N TYR A 15 -4.52 -23.64 -13.34
CA TYR A 15 -4.51 -22.56 -14.35
C TYR A 15 -5.87 -21.89 -14.60
N SER A 16 -6.99 -22.60 -14.39
CA SER A 16 -8.34 -22.01 -14.50
C SER A 16 -8.56 -20.89 -13.48
N ASP A 17 -8.10 -21.09 -12.23
CA ASP A 17 -8.25 -20.11 -11.17
C ASP A 17 -7.38 -18.87 -11.44
N PHE A 18 -6.16 -19.08 -11.94
CA PHE A 18 -5.23 -18.00 -12.30
C PHE A 18 -5.74 -17.17 -13.48
N THR A 19 -6.39 -17.79 -14.46
CA THR A 19 -7.07 -17.08 -15.54
C THR A 19 -8.14 -16.15 -15.01
N GLN A 20 -8.95 -16.62 -14.06
CA GLN A 20 -9.97 -15.80 -13.41
C GLN A 20 -9.33 -14.63 -12.65
N MET A 21 -8.26 -14.89 -11.90
CA MET A 21 -7.55 -13.85 -11.13
C MET A 21 -6.92 -12.81 -12.05
N PHE A 22 -6.26 -13.24 -13.13
CA PHE A 22 -5.68 -12.32 -14.12
C PHE A 22 -6.75 -11.46 -14.79
N SER A 23 -7.86 -12.08 -15.20
CA SER A 23 -8.99 -11.36 -15.78
C SER A 23 -9.58 -10.35 -14.80
N GLN A 24 -9.78 -10.74 -13.54
CA GLN A 24 -10.33 -9.86 -12.51
C GLN A 24 -9.43 -8.65 -12.27
N VAL A 25 -8.13 -8.85 -12.08
CA VAL A 25 -7.16 -7.75 -11.89
C VAL A 25 -7.17 -6.80 -13.09
N THR A 26 -7.24 -7.33 -14.31
CA THR A 26 -7.26 -6.52 -15.53
C THR A 26 -8.52 -5.68 -15.63
N LEU A 27 -9.69 -6.27 -15.36
CA LEU A 27 -10.99 -5.59 -15.41
C LEU A 27 -11.13 -4.58 -14.27
N ASP A 28 -10.71 -4.92 -13.04
CA ASP A 28 -10.77 -4.04 -11.88
C ASP A 28 -9.91 -2.78 -12.05
N SER A 29 -8.88 -2.83 -12.91
CA SER A 29 -8.09 -1.65 -13.27
C SER A 29 -8.90 -0.57 -13.98
N GLY A 30 -10.03 -0.93 -14.60
CA GLY A 30 -10.88 -0.02 -15.38
C GLY A 30 -10.25 0.53 -16.67
N GLN A 31 -9.07 0.00 -17.10
CA GLN A 31 -8.28 0.57 -18.19
C GLN A 31 -8.39 -0.22 -19.50
N PHE A 32 -8.80 -1.47 -19.42
CA PHE A 32 -8.80 -2.41 -20.54
C PHE A 32 -10.17 -3.01 -20.77
N GLU A 33 -10.50 -3.27 -22.03
CA GLU A 33 -11.49 -4.24 -22.44
C GLU A 33 -10.78 -5.58 -22.64
N LEU A 34 -11.30 -6.66 -22.05
CA LEU A 34 -10.65 -7.95 -22.04
C LEU A 34 -11.53 -9.00 -22.71
N ASP A 35 -11.05 -9.57 -23.79
CA ASP A 35 -11.58 -10.81 -24.39
C ASP A 35 -10.68 -11.97 -23.94
N VAL A 36 -11.29 -13.10 -23.55
CA VAL A 36 -10.56 -14.31 -23.12
C VAL A 36 -10.80 -15.42 -24.13
N SER A 37 -9.73 -16.10 -24.56
CA SER A 37 -9.79 -17.19 -25.52
C SER A 37 -8.91 -18.36 -25.10
N GLU A 38 -9.39 -19.59 -25.32
CA GLU A 38 -8.59 -20.83 -25.26
C GLU A 38 -8.11 -21.26 -26.66
N ASP A 39 -8.66 -20.62 -27.70
CA ASP A 39 -8.40 -20.96 -29.09
C ASP A 39 -7.15 -20.25 -29.59
N ARG A 40 -6.11 -21.00 -29.92
CA ARG A 40 -4.86 -20.50 -30.48
C ARG A 40 -5.00 -20.00 -31.93
N ASP A 41 -6.06 -20.38 -32.64
CA ASP A 41 -6.35 -19.82 -33.97
C ASP A 41 -6.69 -18.33 -33.89
N SER A 42 -7.00 -17.81 -32.70
CA SER A 42 -7.13 -16.37 -32.46
C SER A 42 -5.88 -15.57 -32.81
N PHE A 43 -4.67 -16.18 -32.77
CA PHE A 43 -3.44 -15.52 -33.19
C PHE A 43 -3.39 -15.13 -34.67
N THR A 44 -4.24 -15.73 -35.47
CA THR A 44 -4.39 -15.36 -36.89
C THR A 44 -5.45 -14.29 -37.16
N LYS A 45 -6.16 -13.81 -36.09
CA LYS A 45 -7.32 -12.91 -36.17
C LYS A 45 -7.23 -11.81 -35.10
N LEU A 46 -6.15 -11.04 -35.12
CA LEU A 46 -5.84 -10.04 -34.09
C LEU A 46 -6.26 -8.61 -34.45
N ASP A 47 -6.99 -8.45 -35.58
CA ASP A 47 -7.47 -7.13 -36.00
C ASP A 47 -8.41 -6.52 -34.93
N GLY A 48 -8.15 -5.30 -34.53
CA GLY A 48 -8.94 -4.57 -33.56
C GLY A 48 -8.52 -4.78 -32.09
N PHE A 49 -7.52 -5.59 -31.81
CA PHE A 49 -6.87 -5.63 -30.51
C PHE A 49 -5.66 -4.67 -30.45
N ASP A 50 -5.42 -4.07 -29.28
CA ASP A 50 -4.23 -3.27 -29.01
C ASP A 50 -3.07 -4.15 -28.49
N ALA A 51 -3.39 -5.21 -27.76
CA ALA A 51 -2.41 -6.15 -27.24
C ALA A 51 -2.97 -7.58 -27.09
N VAL A 52 -2.03 -8.53 -27.05
CA VAL A 52 -2.29 -9.92 -26.65
C VAL A 52 -1.59 -10.15 -25.29
N ALA A 53 -2.32 -10.71 -24.34
CA ALA A 53 -1.77 -11.25 -23.11
C ALA A 53 -1.75 -12.78 -23.20
N LEU A 54 -0.65 -13.40 -22.81
CA LEU A 54 -0.49 -14.84 -22.80
C LEU A 54 -0.34 -15.35 -21.38
N TYR A 55 -1.19 -16.27 -21.01
CA TYR A 55 -1.05 -17.11 -19.83
C TYR A 55 -1.27 -18.56 -20.24
N ILE A 56 -0.32 -19.09 -20.99
CA ILE A 56 -0.37 -20.40 -21.62
C ILE A 56 0.93 -21.17 -21.33
N GLY A 57 0.83 -22.48 -21.31
CA GLY A 57 2.01 -23.37 -21.18
C GLY A 57 1.78 -24.68 -21.89
N GLY A 58 2.83 -25.22 -22.50
CA GLY A 58 2.80 -26.48 -23.22
C GLY A 58 2.01 -26.47 -24.54
N GLY A 59 2.25 -27.51 -25.36
CA GLY A 59 1.69 -27.68 -26.68
C GLY A 59 2.48 -26.97 -27.77
N GLU A 60 2.12 -27.22 -29.03
CA GLU A 60 2.77 -26.63 -30.20
C GLU A 60 1.86 -25.61 -30.86
N LEU A 61 2.45 -24.55 -31.41
CA LEU A 61 1.80 -23.62 -32.32
C LEU A 61 2.05 -24.06 -33.77
N THR A 62 1.09 -23.81 -34.64
CA THR A 62 1.32 -23.93 -36.08
C THR A 62 2.12 -22.73 -36.57
N SER A 63 2.81 -22.88 -37.71
CA SER A 63 3.58 -21.78 -38.32
C SER A 63 2.70 -20.54 -38.58
N ASP A 64 1.43 -20.74 -38.95
CA ASP A 64 0.49 -19.64 -39.20
C ASP A 64 0.11 -18.90 -37.90
N GLN A 65 -0.03 -19.62 -36.79
CA GLN A 65 -0.29 -19.04 -35.47
C GLN A 65 0.92 -18.25 -34.95
N GLU A 66 2.14 -18.81 -35.07
CA GLU A 66 3.38 -18.12 -34.70
C GLU A 66 3.58 -16.85 -35.54
N GLU A 67 3.46 -16.95 -36.86
CA GLU A 67 3.63 -15.80 -37.75
C GLU A 67 2.52 -14.76 -37.58
N GLY A 68 1.28 -15.18 -37.35
CA GLY A 68 0.15 -14.29 -37.07
C GLY A 68 0.42 -13.41 -35.86
N LEU A 69 0.84 -14.02 -34.73
CA LEU A 69 1.19 -13.30 -33.51
C LEU A 69 2.43 -12.40 -33.70
N ALA A 70 3.48 -12.93 -34.32
CA ALA A 70 4.70 -12.16 -34.58
C ALA A 70 4.46 -10.97 -35.52
N LYS A 71 3.66 -11.15 -36.57
CA LYS A 71 3.25 -10.09 -37.49
C LYS A 71 2.45 -9.01 -36.76
N PHE A 72 1.50 -9.40 -35.92
CA PHE A 72 0.72 -8.45 -35.12
C PHE A 72 1.64 -7.55 -34.28
N VAL A 73 2.58 -8.15 -33.52
CA VAL A 73 3.50 -7.37 -32.69
C VAL A 73 4.44 -6.53 -33.55
N ARG A 74 5.04 -7.11 -34.60
CA ARG A 74 5.94 -6.39 -35.51
C ARG A 74 5.29 -5.17 -36.14
N SER A 75 3.97 -5.21 -36.36
CA SER A 75 3.18 -4.10 -36.94
C SER A 75 2.70 -3.07 -35.92
N GLY A 76 3.07 -3.17 -34.66
CA GLY A 76 2.74 -2.18 -33.64
C GLY A 76 1.83 -2.69 -32.51
N GLY A 77 1.35 -3.93 -32.57
CA GLY A 77 0.61 -4.55 -31.47
C GLY A 77 1.47 -4.84 -30.25
N GLY A 78 0.86 -5.02 -29.09
CA GLY A 78 1.55 -5.34 -27.83
C GLY A 78 1.52 -6.80 -27.48
N LEU A 79 2.53 -7.29 -26.74
CA LEU A 79 2.55 -8.65 -26.21
C LEU A 79 2.97 -8.65 -24.73
N LEU A 80 2.09 -9.09 -23.84
CA LEU A 80 2.42 -9.43 -22.46
C LEU A 80 2.41 -10.94 -22.32
N ALA A 81 3.57 -11.53 -22.02
CA ALA A 81 3.70 -12.96 -21.78
C ALA A 81 4.01 -13.23 -20.30
N VAL A 82 3.27 -14.15 -19.68
CA VAL A 82 3.32 -14.40 -18.23
C VAL A 82 3.68 -15.86 -18.00
N HIS A 83 4.57 -16.09 -17.05
CA HIS A 83 4.98 -17.39 -16.50
C HIS A 83 5.34 -18.42 -17.59
N ALA A 84 4.61 -19.52 -17.65
CA ALA A 84 4.86 -20.63 -18.55
C ALA A 84 4.75 -20.29 -20.05
N SER A 85 4.43 -19.04 -20.41
CA SER A 85 4.33 -18.64 -21.81
C SER A 85 5.65 -18.72 -22.58
N ASN A 86 6.80 -18.88 -21.92
CA ASN A 86 8.07 -19.20 -22.55
C ASN A 86 8.47 -20.69 -22.40
N ALA A 87 7.57 -21.52 -21.84
CA ALA A 87 7.82 -22.92 -21.57
C ALA A 87 6.97 -23.82 -22.48
N GLY A 88 7.59 -24.56 -23.36
CA GLY A 88 6.94 -25.64 -24.09
C GLY A 88 6.07 -25.25 -25.29
N LEU A 89 6.11 -24.00 -25.73
CA LEU A 89 5.46 -23.54 -26.95
C LEU A 89 6.51 -23.38 -28.05
N GLY A 90 6.75 -24.44 -28.83
CA GLY A 90 7.67 -24.40 -29.97
C GLY A 90 9.14 -24.21 -29.57
N HIS A 91 9.90 -25.26 -29.59
CA HIS A 91 11.29 -25.23 -29.12
C HIS A 91 12.27 -24.40 -30.00
N TYR A 92 11.93 -24.09 -31.24
CA TYR A 92 12.83 -23.40 -32.19
C TYR A 92 12.03 -22.73 -33.31
N GLY A 93 11.36 -21.64 -33.04
CA GLY A 93 10.58 -20.96 -34.06
C GLY A 93 10.41 -19.46 -33.81
N THR A 94 9.65 -18.85 -34.67
CA THR A 94 9.28 -17.43 -34.60
C THR A 94 8.76 -17.00 -33.22
N TYR A 95 8.05 -17.91 -32.53
CA TYR A 95 7.50 -17.66 -31.19
C TYR A 95 8.57 -17.47 -30.12
N SER A 96 9.62 -18.32 -30.09
CA SER A 96 10.70 -18.17 -29.09
C SER A 96 11.50 -16.90 -29.30
N ASP A 97 11.70 -16.48 -30.56
CA ASP A 97 12.34 -15.21 -30.89
C ASP A 97 11.47 -14.03 -30.50
N LEU A 98 10.14 -14.15 -30.68
CA LEU A 98 9.17 -13.14 -30.29
C LEU A 98 9.02 -12.99 -28.77
N ILE A 99 9.02 -14.08 -27.99
CA ILE A 99 9.02 -14.00 -26.52
C ILE A 99 10.35 -13.49 -25.99
N GLY A 100 11.45 -13.74 -26.68
CA GLY A 100 12.80 -13.28 -26.36
C GLY A 100 13.58 -14.20 -25.42
N SER A 101 12.94 -15.19 -24.83
CA SER A 101 13.60 -16.19 -23.98
C SER A 101 12.93 -17.57 -24.10
N GLU A 102 13.68 -18.57 -23.68
CA GLU A 102 13.25 -19.96 -23.58
C GLU A 102 13.46 -20.43 -22.13
N PHE A 103 12.46 -21.09 -21.57
CA PHE A 103 12.55 -21.74 -20.28
C PHE A 103 13.59 -22.87 -20.31
N VAL A 104 14.44 -22.95 -19.29
CA VAL A 104 15.41 -24.02 -19.12
C VAL A 104 15.01 -24.94 -17.98
N GLU A 105 14.93 -24.38 -16.78
CA GLU A 105 14.54 -25.10 -15.56
C GLU A 105 14.04 -24.10 -14.50
N HIS A 106 13.50 -24.62 -13.41
CA HIS A 106 13.12 -23.85 -12.22
C HIS A 106 13.46 -24.62 -10.94
N ASP A 107 13.69 -23.89 -9.87
CA ASP A 107 13.76 -24.46 -8.54
C ASP A 107 12.36 -24.87 -8.03
N PRO A 108 12.27 -25.77 -7.03
CA PRO A 108 10.98 -26.08 -6.40
C PRO A 108 10.27 -24.81 -5.93
N LEU A 109 8.93 -24.83 -5.96
CA LEU A 109 8.08 -23.75 -5.44
C LEU A 109 8.52 -23.37 -4.01
N ALA A 110 8.98 -22.14 -3.82
CA ALA A 110 9.52 -21.66 -2.56
C ALA A 110 9.38 -20.14 -2.40
N PRO A 111 9.42 -19.60 -1.17
CA PRO A 111 9.55 -18.17 -0.96
C PRO A 111 10.91 -17.65 -1.43
N PHE A 112 10.93 -16.56 -2.20
CA PHE A 112 12.16 -15.86 -2.56
C PHE A 112 11.89 -14.36 -2.74
N GLU A 113 12.98 -13.57 -2.74
CA GLU A 113 12.91 -12.12 -2.89
C GLU A 113 13.00 -11.71 -4.35
N ILE A 114 12.13 -10.77 -4.75
CA ILE A 114 12.17 -10.08 -6.02
C ILE A 114 12.86 -8.74 -5.84
N HIS A 115 13.84 -8.47 -6.68
CA HIS A 115 14.56 -7.19 -6.76
C HIS A 115 14.16 -6.46 -8.03
N VAL A 116 13.54 -5.31 -7.90
CA VAL A 116 13.16 -4.45 -9.03
C VAL A 116 14.29 -3.47 -9.33
N GLU A 117 14.60 -3.28 -10.60
CA GLU A 117 15.65 -2.36 -11.04
C GLU A 117 15.22 -0.88 -10.88
N ASN A 118 16.19 -0.01 -10.58
CA ASN A 118 15.93 1.40 -10.29
C ASN A 118 15.73 2.27 -11.54
N ASN A 119 15.98 1.77 -12.74
CA ASN A 119 16.00 2.54 -13.99
C ASN A 119 14.89 2.15 -14.96
N VAL A 120 13.76 1.69 -14.45
CA VAL A 120 12.63 1.22 -15.25
C VAL A 120 11.37 2.10 -15.10
N ASP A 121 11.46 3.23 -14.43
CA ASP A 121 10.32 4.11 -14.17
C ASP A 121 9.70 4.72 -15.44
N ASP A 122 10.47 4.85 -16.50
CA ASP A 122 10.00 5.27 -17.82
C ASP A 122 9.23 4.18 -18.59
N ILE A 123 9.34 2.92 -18.15
CA ILE A 123 8.72 1.75 -18.77
C ILE A 123 7.58 1.23 -17.90
N LEU A 124 7.93 0.88 -16.66
CA LEU A 124 7.02 0.32 -15.65
C LEU A 124 7.08 1.20 -14.40
N PRO A 125 6.45 2.39 -14.44
CA PRO A 125 6.60 3.39 -13.39
C PRO A 125 6.16 2.89 -12.02
N ARG A 126 6.89 3.28 -10.97
CA ARG A 126 6.52 3.07 -9.57
C ARG A 126 6.42 1.61 -9.12
N LEU A 127 7.19 0.71 -9.71
CA LEU A 127 7.29 -0.64 -9.15
C LEU A 127 7.93 -0.59 -7.75
N SER A 128 7.46 -1.46 -6.85
CA SER A 128 8.13 -1.67 -5.56
C SER A 128 9.56 -2.14 -5.78
N LYS A 129 10.52 -1.65 -4.98
CA LYS A 129 11.93 -1.99 -5.17
C LYS A 129 12.23 -3.45 -4.88
N ASN A 130 11.66 -3.98 -3.80
CA ASN A 130 11.82 -5.37 -3.39
C ASN A 130 10.53 -5.87 -2.77
N PHE A 131 10.18 -7.12 -3.03
CA PHE A 131 9.06 -7.81 -2.39
C PHE A 131 9.31 -9.31 -2.38
N GLN A 132 8.58 -10.05 -1.54
CA GLN A 132 8.70 -11.50 -1.47
C GLN A 132 7.51 -12.18 -2.13
N VAL A 133 7.78 -13.23 -2.87
CA VAL A 133 6.78 -14.12 -3.47
C VAL A 133 7.03 -15.56 -3.08
N THR A 134 6.00 -16.39 -3.17
CA THR A 134 6.16 -17.85 -3.21
C THR A 134 5.82 -18.28 -4.62
N ASP A 135 6.85 -18.60 -5.38
CA ASP A 135 6.73 -18.93 -6.82
C ASP A 135 7.87 -19.85 -7.25
N GLU A 136 7.93 -20.15 -8.53
CA GLU A 136 9.05 -20.85 -9.18
C GLU A 136 10.06 -19.84 -9.70
N CYS A 137 11.31 -19.93 -9.25
CA CYS A 137 12.38 -19.08 -9.76
C CYS A 137 12.90 -19.64 -11.08
N TYR A 138 12.44 -19.05 -12.20
CA TYR A 138 12.79 -19.53 -13.55
C TYR A 138 14.24 -19.22 -13.93
N GLN A 139 14.89 -20.20 -14.53
CA GLN A 139 16.14 -20.03 -15.26
C GLN A 139 15.82 -20.03 -16.75
N MET A 140 16.26 -19.00 -17.45
CA MET A 140 15.89 -18.76 -18.84
C MET A 140 17.13 -18.59 -19.72
N LYS A 141 17.02 -19.03 -20.97
CA LYS A 141 18.00 -18.76 -22.01
C LYS A 141 17.46 -17.66 -22.93
N ILE A 142 18.19 -16.56 -23.05
CA ILE A 142 17.83 -15.46 -23.96
C ILE A 142 17.99 -15.93 -25.41
N ARG A 143 16.99 -15.65 -26.24
CA ARG A 143 16.87 -16.03 -27.64
C ARG A 143 16.93 -14.84 -28.60
N THR A 144 16.39 -13.70 -28.20
CA THR A 144 16.39 -12.51 -29.04
C THR A 144 17.77 -11.87 -29.11
N SER A 145 18.09 -11.25 -30.25
CA SER A 145 19.25 -10.36 -30.42
C SER A 145 18.90 -8.90 -30.04
N ALA A 146 17.64 -8.60 -29.72
CA ALA A 146 17.22 -7.28 -29.27
C ALA A 146 17.81 -6.97 -27.89
N GLU A 147 18.04 -5.68 -27.62
CA GLU A 147 18.49 -5.22 -26.31
C GLU A 147 17.34 -5.34 -25.31
N LEU A 148 17.49 -6.27 -24.35
CA LEU A 148 16.51 -6.47 -23.28
C LEU A 148 16.74 -5.49 -22.14
N ARG A 149 15.66 -4.82 -21.70
CA ARG A 149 15.64 -4.01 -20.49
C ARG A 149 14.99 -4.83 -19.38
N TYR A 150 15.81 -5.30 -18.44
CA TYR A 150 15.35 -6.08 -17.30
C TYR A 150 14.74 -5.16 -16.24
N PHE A 151 13.56 -5.50 -15.75
CA PHE A 151 12.88 -4.74 -14.69
C PHE A 151 12.86 -5.47 -13.34
N GLN A 152 13.09 -6.80 -13.32
CA GLN A 152 13.16 -7.55 -12.07
C GLN A 152 14.04 -8.79 -12.16
N TYR A 153 14.54 -9.17 -10.96
CA TYR A 153 15.32 -10.38 -10.74
C TYR A 153 14.83 -11.12 -9.51
N GLY A 154 14.89 -12.44 -9.51
CA GLY A 154 14.74 -13.26 -8.32
C GLY A 154 16.11 -13.60 -7.71
N SER A 155 16.18 -13.63 -6.39
CA SER A 155 17.36 -14.13 -5.66
C SER A 155 17.07 -15.52 -5.13
N TRP A 156 17.83 -16.51 -5.59
CA TRP A 156 17.75 -17.90 -5.16
C TRP A 156 19.15 -18.51 -5.02
N ARG A 157 19.41 -19.20 -3.91
CA ARG A 157 20.71 -19.86 -3.65
C ARG A 157 21.94 -18.97 -3.88
N MET A 158 21.84 -17.67 -3.49
CA MET A 158 22.89 -16.66 -3.65
C MET A 158 23.18 -16.24 -5.11
N GLU A 159 22.34 -16.64 -6.06
CA GLU A 159 22.41 -16.20 -7.46
C GLU A 159 21.21 -15.30 -7.81
N ARG A 160 21.38 -14.46 -8.83
CA ARG A 160 20.36 -13.56 -9.36
C ARG A 160 19.92 -14.03 -10.72
N TYR A 161 18.61 -14.29 -10.86
CA TYR A 161 18.02 -14.72 -12.13
C TYR A 161 17.09 -13.62 -12.66
N PRO A 162 17.23 -13.19 -13.95
CA PRO A 162 16.29 -12.27 -14.55
C PRO A 162 14.92 -12.93 -14.65
N LEU A 163 13.89 -12.29 -14.08
CA LEU A 163 12.52 -12.80 -14.07
C LEU A 163 11.53 -11.89 -14.79
N GLY A 164 11.97 -10.73 -15.29
CA GLY A 164 11.12 -9.83 -16.06
C GLY A 164 11.93 -8.90 -16.93
N TYR A 165 11.46 -8.70 -18.15
CA TYR A 165 12.09 -7.80 -19.12
C TYR A 165 11.08 -7.25 -20.12
N VAL A 166 11.48 -6.17 -20.79
CA VAL A 166 10.77 -5.58 -21.91
C VAL A 166 11.73 -5.31 -23.07
N TYR A 167 11.18 -5.25 -24.28
CA TYR A 167 11.92 -4.84 -25.47
C TYR A 167 11.00 -4.50 -26.64
N ASP A 168 11.52 -3.82 -27.64
CA ASP A 168 10.79 -3.50 -28.86
C ASP A 168 10.97 -4.62 -29.89
N TYR A 169 9.86 -5.03 -30.52
CA TYR A 169 9.83 -6.01 -31.60
C TYR A 169 9.14 -5.41 -32.83
N GLY A 170 9.97 -4.96 -33.78
CA GLY A 170 9.46 -4.11 -34.88
C GLY A 170 8.90 -2.79 -34.32
N SER A 171 7.67 -2.47 -34.71
CA SER A 171 6.96 -1.29 -34.18
C SER A 171 6.18 -1.56 -32.88
N GLY A 172 6.11 -2.81 -32.44
CA GLY A 172 5.41 -3.24 -31.24
C GLY A 172 6.34 -3.47 -30.05
N ARG A 173 5.76 -3.84 -28.91
CA ARG A 173 6.45 -4.01 -27.64
C ARG A 173 6.14 -5.35 -27.01
N VAL A 174 7.15 -5.93 -26.39
CA VAL A 174 7.05 -7.17 -25.63
C VAL A 174 7.38 -6.91 -24.19
N CYS A 175 6.58 -7.47 -23.29
CA CYS A 175 6.84 -7.56 -21.86
C CYS A 175 6.71 -9.02 -21.44
N TYR A 176 7.73 -9.55 -20.77
CA TYR A 176 7.69 -10.89 -20.18
C TYR A 176 7.84 -10.81 -18.67
N ASN A 177 7.02 -11.56 -17.93
CA ASN A 177 7.09 -11.72 -16.50
C ASN A 177 7.04 -13.21 -16.14
N ALA A 178 8.11 -13.75 -15.56
CA ALA A 178 8.25 -15.17 -15.24
C ALA A 178 7.43 -15.62 -14.01
N LEU A 179 6.93 -14.68 -13.19
CA LEU A 179 6.09 -14.99 -12.03
C LEU A 179 4.69 -15.41 -12.47
N GLY A 180 3.98 -16.14 -11.60
CA GLY A 180 2.56 -16.48 -11.83
C GLY A 180 2.24 -17.96 -11.73
N HIS A 181 3.06 -18.79 -11.06
CA HIS A 181 2.75 -20.20 -10.83
C HIS A 181 1.81 -20.41 -9.65
N ASP A 182 1.91 -19.60 -8.62
CA ASP A 182 1.21 -19.81 -7.35
C ASP A 182 0.11 -18.76 -7.11
N LYS A 183 -0.99 -19.18 -6.50
CA LYS A 183 -2.09 -18.30 -6.12
C LYS A 183 -1.64 -17.11 -5.27
N ARG A 184 -0.71 -17.34 -4.32
CA ARG A 184 -0.15 -16.31 -3.45
C ARG A 184 0.56 -15.20 -4.24
N THR A 185 1.20 -15.55 -5.35
CA THR A 185 1.79 -14.57 -6.28
C THR A 185 0.70 -13.75 -6.97
N PHE A 186 -0.37 -14.36 -7.45
CA PHE A 186 -1.49 -13.63 -8.05
C PHE A 186 -2.24 -12.73 -7.04
N GLU A 187 -2.28 -13.09 -5.77
CA GLU A 187 -2.85 -12.28 -4.69
C GLU A 187 -1.92 -11.14 -4.25
N HIS A 188 -0.65 -11.15 -4.68
CA HIS A 188 0.33 -10.15 -4.28
C HIS A 188 0.14 -8.83 -5.03
N ALA A 189 -0.06 -7.73 -4.30
CA ALA A 189 -0.36 -6.42 -4.90
C ALA A 189 0.71 -5.93 -5.88
N ASP A 190 2.00 -6.16 -5.59
CA ASP A 190 3.09 -5.75 -6.49
C ASP A 190 3.11 -6.56 -7.78
N PHE A 191 2.74 -7.83 -7.75
CA PHE A 191 2.61 -8.62 -8.98
C PHE A 191 1.42 -8.18 -9.83
N GLN A 192 0.27 -7.91 -9.19
CA GLN A 192 -0.91 -7.37 -9.88
C GLN A 192 -0.59 -6.02 -10.55
N ASP A 193 0.13 -5.15 -9.85
CA ASP A 193 0.62 -3.88 -10.36
C ASP A 193 1.53 -4.06 -11.58
N GLN A 194 2.44 -5.05 -11.56
CA GLN A 194 3.30 -5.39 -12.69
C GLN A 194 2.50 -5.86 -13.91
N LEU A 195 1.44 -6.66 -13.72
CA LEU A 195 0.58 -7.11 -14.82
C LEU A 195 -0.10 -5.91 -15.52
N ILE A 196 -0.68 -5.00 -14.75
CA ILE A 196 -1.36 -3.81 -15.30
C ILE A 196 -0.37 -2.86 -15.98
N LYS A 197 0.78 -2.59 -15.38
CA LYS A 197 1.83 -1.75 -15.98
C LYS A 197 2.43 -2.40 -17.23
N GLY A 198 2.63 -3.71 -17.22
CA GLY A 198 3.06 -4.46 -18.39
C GLY A 198 2.06 -4.34 -19.54
N LEU A 199 0.76 -4.48 -19.29
CA LEU A 199 -0.28 -4.27 -20.29
C LEU A 199 -0.26 -2.84 -20.85
N ARG A 200 -0.13 -1.83 -19.98
CA ARG A 200 0.00 -0.42 -20.42
C ARG A 200 1.19 -0.22 -21.34
N TYR A 201 2.35 -0.72 -20.93
CA TYR A 201 3.57 -0.59 -21.71
C TYR A 201 3.42 -1.19 -23.11
N VAL A 202 2.90 -2.40 -23.20
CA VAL A 202 2.76 -3.08 -24.49
C VAL A 202 1.63 -2.51 -25.36
N CYS A 203 0.56 -1.99 -24.78
CA CYS A 203 -0.50 -1.29 -25.52
C CYS A 203 -0.04 0.04 -26.12
N GLN A 204 1.20 0.43 -25.93
CA GLN A 204 1.74 1.72 -26.39
C GLN A 204 0.87 2.92 -25.97
N SER A 205 0.12 2.78 -24.87
CA SER A 205 -0.62 3.90 -24.33
C SER A 205 0.40 4.95 -23.91
N ASN A 206 0.59 5.94 -24.76
CA ASN A 206 1.29 7.19 -24.47
C ASN A 206 0.40 8.07 -23.59
N ASP A 207 -0.50 7.48 -22.83
CA ASP A 207 -1.15 8.20 -21.76
C ASP A 207 0.00 8.62 -20.84
N ARG A 208 0.48 9.85 -21.08
CA ARG A 208 1.24 10.56 -20.05
C ARG A 208 0.41 10.33 -18.81
N LEU A 209 0.97 9.58 -17.88
CA LEU A 209 0.40 9.54 -16.55
C LEU A 209 0.23 11.00 -16.18
N GLU A 210 -1.01 11.48 -16.15
CA GLU A 210 -1.29 12.84 -15.77
C GLU A 210 -0.68 12.99 -14.39
N SER A 211 0.18 13.98 -14.21
CA SER A 211 0.70 14.28 -12.89
C SER A 211 -0.45 14.81 -12.04
N ILE A 212 -0.56 14.32 -10.81
CA ILE A 212 -1.47 14.88 -9.82
C ILE A 212 -0.79 16.10 -9.21
N ARG A 213 -1.34 17.27 -9.46
CA ARG A 213 -0.82 18.54 -8.94
C ARG A 213 -1.28 18.71 -7.49
N ILE A 214 -0.32 18.86 -6.59
CA ILE A 214 -0.57 18.86 -5.15
C ILE A 214 -0.37 20.25 -4.57
N GLY A 215 -1.32 20.67 -3.73
CA GLY A 215 -1.21 21.86 -2.88
C GLY A 215 -0.97 21.44 -1.42
N LEU A 216 0.08 21.97 -0.78
CA LEU A 216 0.30 21.80 0.65
C LEU A 216 -0.37 22.92 1.41
N VAL A 217 -1.15 22.60 2.46
CA VAL A 217 -1.73 23.57 3.39
C VAL A 217 -1.03 23.48 4.74
N GLY A 218 -0.19 24.46 5.02
CA GLY A 218 0.71 24.52 6.18
C GLY A 218 2.16 24.19 5.81
N TYR A 219 3.07 25.15 6.04
CA TYR A 219 4.51 24.99 5.84
C TYR A 219 5.32 25.42 7.07
N GLY A 220 4.73 25.14 8.25
CA GLY A 220 5.33 25.53 9.53
C GLY A 220 6.63 24.80 9.85
N PRO A 221 7.57 25.46 10.60
CA PRO A 221 8.90 24.92 10.89
C PRO A 221 8.84 23.80 11.93
N GLN A 222 7.71 23.64 12.62
CA GLN A 222 7.61 22.66 13.69
C GLN A 222 7.60 21.25 13.10
N PHE A 223 8.63 20.48 13.41
CA PHE A 223 8.90 19.13 12.87
C PHE A 223 9.25 19.06 11.37
N GLY A 224 9.32 20.19 10.66
CA GLY A 224 9.70 20.21 9.24
C GLY A 224 8.76 19.42 8.33
N MET A 225 7.46 19.27 8.71
CA MET A 225 6.53 18.40 7.96
C MET A 225 6.24 18.94 6.57
N GLY A 226 6.17 20.26 6.37
CA GLY A 226 6.02 20.84 5.03
C GLY A 226 7.12 20.37 4.07
N LYS A 227 8.38 20.50 4.51
CA LYS A 227 9.55 20.02 3.76
C LYS A 227 9.53 18.50 3.57
N HIS A 228 9.21 17.76 4.64
CA HIS A 228 9.11 16.29 4.56
C HIS A 228 8.09 15.85 3.49
N HIS A 229 6.91 16.47 3.47
CA HIS A 229 5.88 16.14 2.47
C HIS A 229 6.31 16.54 1.05
N SER A 230 6.90 17.74 0.85
CA SER A 230 7.37 18.17 -0.47
C SER A 230 8.44 17.22 -1.02
N GLU A 231 9.43 16.82 -0.21
CA GLU A 231 10.46 15.85 -0.62
C GLU A 231 9.88 14.48 -1.01
N ASN A 232 8.81 14.03 -0.35
CA ASN A 232 8.15 12.79 -0.70
C ASN A 232 7.28 12.91 -1.94
N ILE A 233 6.64 14.05 -2.17
CA ILE A 233 5.92 14.37 -3.41
C ILE A 233 6.89 14.30 -4.59
N ASP A 234 8.03 14.99 -4.51
CA ASP A 234 9.04 15.03 -5.56
C ASP A 234 9.61 13.65 -5.92
N ARG A 235 9.68 12.75 -4.93
CA ARG A 235 10.15 11.36 -5.13
C ARG A 235 9.06 10.42 -5.63
N THR A 236 7.80 10.85 -5.68
CA THR A 236 6.68 10.01 -6.06
C THR A 236 6.32 10.27 -7.52
N TYR A 237 6.52 9.27 -8.35
CA TYR A 237 6.15 9.38 -9.75
C TYR A 237 4.66 9.73 -9.92
N GLY A 238 4.38 10.67 -10.84
CA GLY A 238 3.03 11.16 -11.10
C GLY A 238 2.52 12.17 -10.08
N PHE A 239 3.35 12.61 -9.13
CA PHE A 239 3.05 13.73 -8.24
C PHE A 239 3.89 14.95 -8.61
N GLU A 240 3.28 16.13 -8.45
CA GLU A 240 3.90 17.42 -8.71
C GLU A 240 3.49 18.39 -7.59
N LEU A 241 4.46 18.99 -6.92
CA LEU A 241 4.16 20.08 -5.98
C LEU A 241 3.87 21.35 -6.76
N ALA A 242 2.60 21.75 -6.84
CA ALA A 242 2.15 22.90 -7.62
C ALA A 242 1.91 24.15 -6.77
N ALA A 243 1.51 23.98 -5.50
CA ALA A 243 1.19 25.11 -4.64
C ALA A 243 1.48 24.87 -3.17
N VAL A 244 1.74 25.95 -2.44
CA VAL A 244 1.84 25.96 -0.96
C VAL A 244 0.96 27.09 -0.41
N CYS A 245 0.18 26.78 0.61
CA CYS A 245 -0.65 27.74 1.34
C CYS A 245 -0.22 27.81 2.81
N ASP A 246 0.06 28.99 3.32
CA ASP A 246 0.27 29.25 4.75
C ASP A 246 -0.18 30.69 5.08
N GLN A 247 -0.73 30.91 6.27
CA GLN A 247 -1.14 32.25 6.71
C GLN A 247 0.05 33.16 7.05
N ASP A 248 1.22 32.59 7.32
CA ASP A 248 2.47 33.30 7.61
C ASP A 248 3.30 33.43 6.32
N SER A 249 3.45 34.67 5.81
CA SER A 249 4.20 34.95 4.60
C SER A 249 5.67 34.50 4.68
N SER A 250 6.27 34.50 5.88
CA SER A 250 7.63 34.02 6.06
C SER A 250 7.78 32.52 5.77
N ARG A 251 6.68 31.74 5.89
CA ARG A 251 6.61 30.32 5.53
C ARG A 251 6.50 30.12 4.02
N LEU A 252 5.79 31.00 3.36
CA LEU A 252 5.69 31.01 1.92
C LEU A 252 7.04 31.35 1.26
N GLU A 253 7.75 32.32 1.80
CA GLU A 253 9.12 32.66 1.38
C GLU A 253 10.08 31.47 1.57
N ALA A 254 9.98 30.76 2.72
CA ALA A 254 10.76 29.57 2.97
C ALA A 254 10.42 28.44 1.98
N ALA A 255 9.15 28.21 1.69
CA ALA A 255 8.70 27.23 0.71
C ALA A 255 9.26 27.53 -0.68
N GLN A 256 9.16 28.76 -1.17
CA GLN A 256 9.74 29.18 -2.45
C GLN A 256 11.25 29.03 -2.50
N SER A 257 11.95 29.38 -1.40
CA SER A 257 13.40 29.20 -1.32
C SER A 257 13.84 27.73 -1.37
N GLU A 258 13.03 26.81 -0.82
CA GLU A 258 13.34 25.37 -0.73
C GLU A 258 12.89 24.61 -1.98
N GLN A 259 11.77 25.01 -2.61
CA GLN A 259 11.14 24.28 -3.74
C GLN A 259 11.32 24.98 -5.09
N GLY A 260 11.82 26.21 -5.12
CA GLY A 260 12.00 27.00 -6.32
C GLY A 260 10.79 27.85 -6.68
N ASP A 261 10.98 28.72 -7.71
CA ASP A 261 9.97 29.71 -8.13
C ASP A 261 8.80 29.10 -8.94
N SER A 262 8.84 27.79 -9.23
CA SER A 262 7.79 27.10 -9.99
C SER A 262 6.51 26.86 -9.21
N ILE A 263 6.57 26.88 -7.88
CA ILE A 263 5.40 26.69 -7.03
C ILE A 263 4.62 27.99 -6.85
N SER A 264 3.29 27.90 -6.89
CA SER A 264 2.41 29.02 -6.53
C SER A 264 2.22 29.09 -5.02
N VAL A 265 2.14 30.32 -4.47
CA VAL A 265 1.95 30.51 -3.02
C VAL A 265 0.65 31.24 -2.73
N PHE A 266 -0.02 30.86 -1.64
CA PHE A 266 -1.33 31.39 -1.24
C PHE A 266 -1.36 31.66 0.25
N THR A 267 -2.09 32.70 0.66
CA THR A 267 -2.39 32.98 2.08
C THR A 267 -3.76 32.48 2.51
N SER A 268 -4.61 32.08 1.54
CA SER A 268 -5.96 31.53 1.75
C SER A 268 -6.08 30.15 1.10
N VAL A 269 -6.62 29.20 1.87
CA VAL A 269 -6.89 27.85 1.34
C VAL A 269 -8.02 27.89 0.30
N GLU A 270 -9.00 28.80 0.45
CA GLU A 270 -10.10 29.01 -0.49
C GLU A 270 -9.58 29.49 -1.85
N GLU A 271 -8.65 30.45 -1.84
CA GLU A 271 -8.03 30.96 -3.08
C GLU A 271 -7.22 29.85 -3.78
N MET A 272 -6.43 29.06 -3.02
CA MET A 272 -5.70 27.94 -3.56
C MET A 272 -6.64 26.87 -4.12
N ALA A 273 -7.68 26.52 -3.41
CA ALA A 273 -8.66 25.50 -3.83
C ALA A 273 -9.41 25.90 -5.12
N GLN A 274 -9.65 27.18 -5.34
CA GLN A 274 -10.35 27.71 -6.50
C GLN A 274 -9.41 28.08 -7.67
N SER A 275 -8.11 27.99 -7.48
CA SER A 275 -7.11 28.44 -8.47
C SER A 275 -7.07 27.60 -9.76
N GLY A 276 -7.56 26.36 -9.72
CA GLY A 276 -7.40 25.39 -10.83
C GLY A 276 -5.97 24.88 -11.01
N LEU A 277 -5.05 25.21 -10.09
CA LEU A 277 -3.65 24.80 -10.15
C LEU A 277 -3.37 23.46 -9.51
N ILE A 278 -4.28 22.95 -8.67
CA ILE A 278 -4.12 21.71 -7.90
C ILE A 278 -5.26 20.73 -8.16
N ASP A 279 -4.97 19.45 -8.08
CA ASP A 279 -5.91 18.33 -8.17
C ASP A 279 -6.13 17.69 -6.80
N MET A 280 -5.16 17.87 -5.89
CA MET A 280 -5.18 17.33 -4.54
C MET A 280 -4.63 18.31 -3.53
N GLY A 281 -5.28 18.40 -2.36
CA GLY A 281 -4.79 19.15 -1.20
C GLY A 281 -4.27 18.23 -0.10
N LEU A 282 -3.11 18.57 0.50
CA LEU A 282 -2.55 17.89 1.65
C LEU A 282 -2.50 18.85 2.85
N VAL A 283 -3.20 18.50 3.93
CA VAL A 283 -3.46 19.34 5.09
C VAL A 283 -2.43 19.05 6.20
N ILE A 284 -1.57 20.02 6.50
CA ILE A 284 -0.45 19.91 7.45
C ILE A 284 -0.58 21.00 8.54
N VAL A 285 -1.76 21.26 9.01
CA VAL A 285 -2.04 22.26 10.05
C VAL A 285 -2.16 21.59 11.43
N PRO A 286 -2.24 22.34 12.55
CA PRO A 286 -2.55 21.75 13.85
C PRO A 286 -3.89 21.03 13.85
N HIS A 287 -4.01 19.94 14.63
CA HIS A 287 -5.11 18.95 14.57
C HIS A 287 -6.52 19.55 14.57
N ALA A 288 -6.79 20.58 15.37
CA ALA A 288 -8.10 21.23 15.42
C ALA A 288 -8.54 21.90 14.08
N PHE A 289 -7.59 22.11 13.18
CA PHE A 289 -7.84 22.75 11.89
C PHE A 289 -7.90 21.75 10.71
N HIS A 290 -7.70 20.44 10.96
CA HIS A 290 -7.80 19.43 9.91
C HIS A 290 -9.18 19.43 9.25
N ALA A 291 -10.24 19.31 10.05
CA ALA A 291 -11.61 19.23 9.52
C ALA A 291 -12.03 20.49 8.73
N PRO A 292 -11.91 21.73 9.26
CA PRO A 292 -12.32 22.91 8.50
C PRO A 292 -11.52 23.12 7.21
N VAL A 293 -10.21 22.84 7.21
CA VAL A 293 -9.38 22.97 6.00
C VAL A 293 -9.70 21.88 4.98
N ALA A 294 -9.81 20.62 5.42
CA ALA A 294 -10.18 19.51 4.53
C ALA A 294 -11.54 19.71 3.88
N ARG A 295 -12.51 20.30 4.61
CA ARG A 295 -13.82 20.64 4.07
C ARG A 295 -13.72 21.58 2.87
N VAL A 296 -12.95 22.66 2.97
CA VAL A 296 -12.77 23.64 1.87
C VAL A 296 -12.26 22.93 0.61
N LEU A 297 -11.26 22.07 0.76
CA LEU A 297 -10.67 21.32 -0.36
C LEU A 297 -11.68 20.34 -0.99
N LEU A 298 -12.39 19.56 -0.14
CA LEU A 298 -13.38 18.59 -0.62
C LEU A 298 -14.56 19.27 -1.31
N GLU A 299 -15.09 20.38 -0.75
CA GLU A 299 -16.18 21.17 -1.36
C GLU A 299 -15.80 21.73 -2.73
N ALA A 300 -14.51 22.05 -2.93
CA ALA A 300 -13.97 22.44 -4.22
C ALA A 300 -13.80 21.27 -5.21
N GLY A 301 -14.07 20.02 -4.80
CA GLY A 301 -13.94 18.83 -5.65
C GLY A 301 -12.50 18.34 -5.76
N LEU A 302 -11.64 18.63 -4.79
CA LEU A 302 -10.24 18.21 -4.77
C LEU A 302 -10.05 16.93 -3.95
N HIS A 303 -9.23 16.00 -4.45
CA HIS A 303 -8.74 14.91 -3.62
C HIS A 303 -8.07 15.47 -2.37
N THR A 304 -8.24 14.85 -1.22
CA THR A 304 -7.75 15.44 0.04
C THR A 304 -7.06 14.40 0.91
N ILE A 305 -5.88 14.75 1.41
CA ILE A 305 -5.15 14.03 2.44
C ILE A 305 -5.02 14.93 3.66
N THR A 306 -5.32 14.41 4.85
CA THR A 306 -4.98 15.07 6.11
C THR A 306 -3.75 14.43 6.74
N GLU A 307 -2.94 15.23 7.42
CA GLU A 307 -2.02 14.66 8.41
C GLU A 307 -2.81 13.92 9.49
N LYS A 308 -2.13 13.00 10.19
CA LYS A 308 -2.73 12.35 11.36
C LYS A 308 -2.75 13.29 12.60
N PRO A 309 -3.76 13.16 13.45
CA PRO A 309 -4.95 12.32 13.35
C PRO A 309 -5.87 12.81 12.23
N PHE A 310 -6.72 11.95 11.71
CA PHE A 310 -7.65 12.34 10.64
C PHE A 310 -8.40 13.63 10.99
N VAL A 311 -9.13 13.61 12.11
CA VAL A 311 -9.85 14.74 12.73
C VAL A 311 -9.90 14.54 14.24
N LEU A 312 -10.57 15.42 14.98
CA LEU A 312 -10.74 15.28 16.43
C LEU A 312 -12.06 14.63 16.88
N LYS A 313 -13.05 14.55 15.98
CA LYS A 313 -14.39 14.01 16.28
C LYS A 313 -14.86 13.06 15.18
N VAL A 314 -15.55 11.99 15.58
CA VAL A 314 -16.21 11.07 14.64
C VAL A 314 -17.27 11.81 13.80
N SER A 315 -17.95 12.82 14.37
CA SER A 315 -18.90 13.64 13.62
C SER A 315 -18.24 14.44 12.49
N GLU A 316 -17.04 14.98 12.70
CA GLU A 316 -16.24 15.65 11.66
C GLU A 316 -15.81 14.66 10.57
N ALA A 317 -15.37 13.44 10.96
CA ALA A 317 -15.04 12.38 10.01
C ALA A 317 -16.24 12.03 9.12
N ASN A 318 -17.42 11.83 9.71
CA ASN A 318 -18.64 11.52 8.97
C ASN A 318 -19.02 12.63 7.98
N GLU A 319 -18.89 13.89 8.37
CA GLU A 319 -19.14 15.03 7.49
C GLU A 319 -18.18 15.06 6.30
N LEU A 320 -16.87 14.94 6.53
CA LEU A 320 -15.88 14.95 5.46
C LEU A 320 -16.06 13.75 4.51
N ILE A 321 -16.39 12.57 5.05
CA ILE A 321 -16.68 11.36 4.26
C ILE A 321 -17.91 11.59 3.37
N ALA A 322 -18.95 12.22 3.90
CA ALA A 322 -20.17 12.52 3.13
C ALA A 322 -19.86 13.46 1.96
N ILE A 323 -19.08 14.53 2.19
CA ILE A 323 -18.67 15.47 1.15
C ILE A 323 -17.79 14.76 0.09
N ALA A 324 -16.81 13.96 0.52
CA ALA A 324 -15.94 13.22 -0.40
C ALA A 324 -16.74 12.27 -1.29
N ASN A 325 -17.75 11.58 -0.74
CA ASN A 325 -18.64 10.70 -1.49
C ASN A 325 -19.52 11.49 -2.48
N GLU A 326 -20.08 12.62 -2.06
CA GLU A 326 -20.90 13.49 -2.91
C GLU A 326 -20.09 14.04 -4.10
N LYS A 327 -18.84 14.45 -3.85
CA LYS A 327 -17.95 15.00 -4.88
C LYS A 327 -17.25 13.95 -5.70
N GLY A 328 -17.28 12.67 -5.32
CA GLY A 328 -16.59 11.59 -6.01
C GLY A 328 -15.06 11.71 -5.93
N VAL A 329 -14.53 12.25 -4.83
CA VAL A 329 -13.09 12.48 -4.64
C VAL A 329 -12.51 11.59 -3.55
N MET A 330 -11.21 11.29 -3.65
CA MET A 330 -10.48 10.56 -2.63
C MET A 330 -10.33 11.41 -1.35
N LEU A 331 -10.53 10.76 -0.21
CA LEU A 331 -10.19 11.28 1.12
C LEU A 331 -9.37 10.24 1.87
N SER A 332 -8.21 10.63 2.37
CA SER A 332 -7.28 9.75 3.10
C SER A 332 -6.59 10.50 4.23
N THR A 333 -5.88 9.77 5.07
CA THR A 333 -5.07 10.33 6.16
C THR A 333 -3.65 9.75 6.10
N TYR A 334 -2.64 10.58 6.35
CA TYR A 334 -1.24 10.19 6.31
C TYR A 334 -0.88 9.28 7.49
N HIS A 335 -1.41 8.06 7.48
CA HIS A 335 -1.00 6.99 8.40
C HIS A 335 0.30 6.33 7.90
N ASN A 336 1.37 7.12 7.80
CA ASN A 336 2.68 6.70 7.30
C ASN A 336 3.28 5.50 8.04
N ARG A 337 2.96 5.36 9.33
CA ARG A 337 3.47 4.26 10.19
C ARG A 337 2.76 2.93 9.96
N HIS A 338 1.80 2.87 9.04
CA HIS A 338 1.18 1.62 8.57
C HIS A 338 2.22 0.62 8.08
N TRP A 339 3.31 1.13 7.51
CA TRP A 339 4.40 0.33 6.95
C TRP A 339 5.66 0.30 7.84
N ASP A 340 5.54 0.62 9.11
CA ASP A 340 6.67 0.53 10.05
C ASP A 340 7.09 -0.94 10.24
N PRO A 341 8.39 -1.23 10.37
CA PRO A 341 8.88 -2.60 10.48
C PRO A 341 8.35 -3.38 11.68
N ASP A 342 8.07 -2.71 12.81
CA ASP A 342 7.52 -3.36 14.01
C ASP A 342 6.19 -4.05 13.72
N ILE A 343 5.27 -3.35 13.05
CA ILE A 343 3.94 -3.88 12.75
C ILE A 343 3.98 -4.92 11.61
N LEU A 344 4.79 -4.66 10.57
CA LEU A 344 4.92 -5.61 9.45
C LEU A 344 5.53 -6.92 9.92
N THR A 345 6.53 -6.86 10.80
CA THR A 345 7.16 -8.06 11.38
C THR A 345 6.19 -8.80 12.29
N ALA A 346 5.40 -8.09 13.11
CA ALA A 346 4.36 -8.69 13.93
C ALA A 346 3.32 -9.44 13.08
N LYS A 347 2.84 -8.80 12.00
CA LYS A 347 1.89 -9.44 11.05
C LYS A 347 2.48 -10.69 10.42
N ALA A 348 3.72 -10.63 9.94
CA ALA A 348 4.41 -11.80 9.38
C ALA A 348 4.55 -12.93 10.39
N ALA A 349 4.92 -12.61 11.64
CA ALA A 349 5.03 -13.60 12.71
C ALA A 349 3.68 -14.24 13.07
N ILE A 350 2.59 -13.46 13.11
CA ILE A 350 1.23 -13.98 13.32
C ILE A 350 0.86 -14.93 12.17
N ASN A 351 1.05 -14.48 10.92
CA ASN A 351 0.71 -15.25 9.72
C ASN A 351 1.54 -16.54 9.54
N SER A 352 2.72 -16.62 10.18
CA SER A 352 3.52 -17.85 10.18
C SER A 352 2.89 -18.99 11.00
N GLY A 353 1.85 -18.69 11.81
CA GLY A 353 1.18 -19.66 12.67
C GLY A 353 1.94 -20.01 13.97
N LEU A 354 3.14 -19.47 14.18
CA LEU A 354 4.00 -19.82 15.33
C LEU A 354 3.39 -19.51 16.70
N VAL A 355 2.45 -18.58 16.76
CA VAL A 355 1.81 -18.17 18.02
C VAL A 355 0.36 -18.65 18.14
N GLY A 356 -0.17 -19.33 17.11
CA GLY A 356 -1.56 -19.74 17.04
C GLY A 356 -2.53 -18.55 16.92
N GLN A 357 -3.78 -18.73 17.34
CA GLN A 357 -4.80 -17.69 17.29
C GLN A 357 -4.50 -16.61 18.35
N ILE A 358 -4.37 -15.36 17.92
CA ILE A 358 -4.16 -14.23 18.84
C ILE A 358 -5.44 -13.89 19.60
N PHE A 359 -5.30 -13.58 20.91
CA PHE A 359 -6.40 -13.20 21.78
C PHE A 359 -6.14 -11.92 22.59
N SER A 360 -4.88 -11.45 22.69
CA SER A 360 -4.54 -10.21 23.40
C SER A 360 -3.42 -9.45 22.68
N ILE A 361 -3.60 -8.13 22.55
CA ILE A 361 -2.62 -7.21 21.98
C ILE A 361 -2.37 -6.10 23.01
N GLU A 362 -1.13 -5.94 23.46
CA GLU A 362 -0.72 -4.86 24.33
C GLU A 362 0.29 -3.96 23.63
N CYS A 363 0.01 -2.65 23.65
CA CYS A 363 0.91 -1.60 23.20
C CYS A 363 1.24 -0.64 24.33
N ASN A 364 2.54 -0.38 24.57
CA ASN A 364 3.00 0.50 25.64
C ASN A 364 3.92 1.60 25.12
N MET A 365 3.41 2.81 25.04
CA MET A 365 4.14 4.05 24.73
C MET A 365 4.54 4.74 26.03
N ASN A 366 5.56 4.21 26.69
CA ASN A 366 5.97 4.65 28.02
C ASN A 366 7.15 5.63 27.97
N GLY A 367 7.09 6.66 28.79
CA GLY A 367 8.17 7.60 29.01
C GLY A 367 7.96 8.40 30.29
N TYR A 368 9.03 9.02 30.77
CA TYR A 368 8.97 9.93 31.91
C TYR A 368 9.58 11.26 31.52
N GLY A 369 8.74 12.29 31.41
CA GLY A 369 9.20 13.63 31.06
C GLY A 369 8.04 14.61 30.85
N MET A 370 8.33 15.89 31.07
CA MET A 370 7.36 16.95 30.80
C MET A 370 7.16 17.12 29.30
N PRO A 371 5.93 17.09 28.79
CA PRO A 371 5.64 17.41 27.40
C PRO A 371 6.14 18.80 27.02
N GLY A 372 6.64 18.96 25.78
CA GLY A 372 7.08 20.25 25.27
C GLY A 372 5.94 21.28 25.25
N GLN A 373 6.28 22.57 25.46
CA GLN A 373 5.32 23.68 25.46
C GLN A 373 5.05 24.17 24.03
N LYS A 374 4.36 23.35 23.23
CA LYS A 374 3.95 23.70 21.87
C LYS A 374 2.46 23.40 21.71
N TRP A 375 1.85 23.73 20.59
CA TRP A 375 0.42 23.51 20.35
C TRP A 375 -0.04 22.07 20.63
N ARG A 376 0.85 21.07 20.43
CA ARG A 376 0.58 19.66 20.77
C ARG A 376 0.36 19.41 22.27
N SER A 377 0.80 20.30 23.14
CA SER A 377 0.56 20.20 24.59
C SER A 377 -0.75 20.89 25.04
N HIS A 378 -1.48 21.50 24.12
CA HIS A 378 -2.74 22.17 24.37
C HIS A 378 -3.92 21.34 23.84
N LYS A 379 -4.69 20.73 24.75
CA LYS A 379 -5.78 19.80 24.41
C LYS A 379 -6.81 20.41 23.48
N SER A 380 -7.12 21.70 23.60
CA SER A 380 -8.05 22.40 22.70
C SER A 380 -7.59 22.45 21.23
N ILE A 381 -6.29 22.26 20.98
CA ILE A 381 -5.72 22.28 19.63
C ILE A 381 -5.32 20.87 19.20
N SER A 382 -4.71 20.11 20.12
CA SER A 382 -4.17 18.77 19.82
C SER A 382 -5.21 17.65 19.94
N GLY A 383 -6.33 17.89 20.65
CA GLY A 383 -7.30 16.88 21.03
C GLY A 383 -6.97 16.13 22.32
N GLY A 384 -5.68 16.04 22.68
CA GLY A 384 -5.20 15.30 23.84
C GLY A 384 -4.04 14.37 23.48
N MET A 385 -3.52 13.63 24.48
CA MET A 385 -2.34 12.79 24.32
C MET A 385 -2.54 11.68 23.27
N LEU A 386 -3.72 11.07 23.21
CA LEU A 386 -4.00 9.96 22.29
C LEU A 386 -4.06 10.39 20.82
N TYR A 387 -4.43 11.64 20.53
CA TYR A 387 -4.54 12.11 19.14
C TYR A 387 -3.19 12.30 18.45
N ASP A 388 -2.09 12.46 19.20
CA ASP A 388 -0.76 12.53 18.59
C ASP A 388 -0.19 11.13 18.31
N MET A 389 0.44 10.49 19.28
CA MET A 389 1.07 9.18 19.06
C MET A 389 0.08 8.03 19.14
N GLY A 390 -1.00 8.17 19.93
CA GLY A 390 -2.05 7.14 20.04
C GLY A 390 -2.74 6.86 18.71
N ALA A 391 -2.90 7.85 17.83
CA ALA A 391 -3.46 7.67 16.50
C ALA A 391 -2.69 6.61 15.68
N HIS A 392 -1.36 6.65 15.73
CA HIS A 392 -0.52 5.63 15.08
C HIS A 392 -0.69 4.24 15.71
N GLN A 393 -0.80 4.19 17.05
CA GLN A 393 -0.86 2.91 17.74
C GLN A 393 -2.23 2.22 17.58
N PHE A 394 -3.34 2.99 17.60
CA PHE A 394 -4.65 2.42 17.28
C PHE A 394 -4.74 1.93 15.85
N GLU A 395 -4.15 2.66 14.90
CA GLU A 395 -4.07 2.22 13.52
C GLU A 395 -3.33 0.89 13.42
N LYS A 396 -2.17 0.75 14.08
CA LYS A 396 -1.39 -0.50 14.14
C LYS A 396 -2.15 -1.63 14.85
N ILE A 397 -2.87 -1.35 15.94
CA ILE A 397 -3.73 -2.34 16.61
C ILE A 397 -4.79 -2.87 15.63
N LEU A 398 -5.48 -1.97 14.92
CA LEU A 398 -6.50 -2.36 13.94
C LEU A 398 -5.94 -3.23 12.80
N GLN A 399 -4.67 -3.03 12.40
CA GLN A 399 -4.00 -3.89 11.43
C GLN A 399 -3.77 -5.32 11.93
N LEU A 400 -3.58 -5.51 13.24
CA LEU A 400 -3.35 -6.82 13.85
C LEU A 400 -4.65 -7.57 14.12
N VAL A 401 -5.77 -6.87 14.18
CA VAL A 401 -7.09 -7.47 14.43
C VAL A 401 -7.57 -8.21 13.19
N PRO A 402 -7.82 -9.52 13.26
CA PRO A 402 -8.36 -10.27 12.12
C PRO A 402 -9.69 -9.68 11.65
N GLN A 403 -9.83 -9.43 10.37
CA GLN A 403 -11.04 -8.85 9.79
C GLN A 403 -12.05 -9.90 9.33
N ASN A 404 -11.58 -11.11 9.07
CA ASN A 404 -12.40 -12.24 8.62
C ASN A 404 -12.08 -13.49 9.45
N ASP A 405 -13.05 -14.37 9.58
CA ASP A 405 -12.85 -15.72 10.14
C ASP A 405 -12.23 -16.67 9.09
N GLU A 406 -11.92 -17.90 9.47
CA GLU A 406 -11.36 -18.93 8.58
C GLU A 406 -12.27 -19.27 7.38
N LYS A 407 -13.54 -18.90 7.43
CA LYS A 407 -14.53 -19.11 6.37
C LYS A 407 -14.72 -17.87 5.50
N GLY A 408 -13.95 -16.79 5.76
CA GLY A 408 -14.05 -15.52 5.06
C GLY A 408 -15.21 -14.62 5.52
N ASN A 409 -15.92 -14.97 6.58
CA ASN A 409 -16.98 -14.09 7.11
C ASN A 409 -16.36 -12.92 7.88
N ARG A 410 -16.93 -11.73 7.69
CA ARG A 410 -16.50 -10.52 8.38
C ARG A 410 -16.75 -10.62 9.89
N ILE A 411 -15.70 -10.41 10.67
CA ILE A 411 -15.71 -10.37 12.14
C ILE A 411 -15.11 -9.05 12.63
N ASN A 412 -15.17 -8.82 13.94
CA ASN A 412 -14.60 -7.64 14.61
C ASN A 412 -15.18 -6.30 14.11
N LYS A 413 -16.46 -6.33 13.74
CA LYS A 413 -17.21 -5.13 13.35
C LYS A 413 -17.56 -4.24 14.55
N LYS A 414 -17.67 -4.81 15.75
CA LYS A 414 -18.05 -4.10 16.96
C LYS A 414 -16.97 -4.25 18.01
N ALA A 415 -16.88 -3.20 18.83
CA ALA A 415 -15.99 -3.22 19.98
C ALA A 415 -16.58 -2.48 21.16
N THR A 416 -16.25 -2.95 22.37
CA THR A 416 -16.53 -2.27 23.63
C THR A 416 -15.25 -1.62 24.13
N LEU A 417 -15.32 -0.34 24.45
CA LEU A 417 -14.20 0.50 24.83
C LEU A 417 -14.25 0.90 26.30
N TYR A 418 -13.08 0.97 26.92
CA TYR A 418 -12.88 1.54 28.24
C TYR A 418 -11.68 2.49 28.24
N GLY A 419 -11.75 3.59 28.98
CA GLY A 419 -10.65 4.55 29.14
C GLY A 419 -10.38 4.88 30.59
N HIS A 420 -9.10 5.08 30.92
CA HIS A 420 -8.69 5.66 32.20
C HIS A 420 -7.58 6.69 31.95
N PHE A 421 -7.92 7.98 32.07
CA PHE A 421 -7.05 9.09 31.73
C PHE A 421 -6.85 9.98 32.96
N ILE A 422 -5.62 10.32 33.29
CA ILE A 422 -5.28 11.15 34.45
C ILE A 422 -4.22 12.19 34.11
N LYS A 423 -4.22 13.26 34.92
CA LYS A 423 -3.31 14.40 34.80
C LYS A 423 -2.76 14.83 36.16
N PRO A 424 -1.90 14.04 36.81
CA PRO A 424 -1.44 14.33 38.18
C PRO A 424 -0.25 15.29 38.25
N LYS A 425 0.50 15.59 37.16
CA LYS A 425 1.80 16.21 37.30
C LYS A 425 2.12 17.38 36.37
N TRP A 426 2.06 17.20 35.05
CA TRP A 426 2.62 18.17 34.09
C TRP A 426 1.64 19.31 33.77
N HIS A 427 1.40 20.23 34.76
CA HIS A 427 0.36 21.27 34.67
C HIS A 427 0.61 22.34 33.59
N ALA A 428 1.85 22.43 33.04
CA ALA A 428 2.16 23.29 31.89
C ALA A 428 1.56 22.79 30.57
N SER A 429 1.17 21.52 30.48
CA SER A 429 0.38 20.94 29.40
C SER A 429 -1.06 20.80 29.82
N THR A 430 -2.02 20.94 28.90
CA THR A 430 -3.43 20.64 29.18
C THR A 430 -3.86 19.24 28.76
N ASN A 431 -2.97 18.50 28.05
CA ASN A 431 -3.18 17.09 27.75
C ASN A 431 -3.04 16.23 29.01
N GLU A 432 -3.52 15.02 28.95
CA GLU A 432 -3.34 13.98 29.95
C GLU A 432 -1.84 13.68 30.14
N ASP A 433 -1.45 13.19 31.32
CA ASP A 433 -0.10 12.69 31.60
C ASP A 433 -0.02 11.17 31.44
N TYR A 434 -1.16 10.50 31.52
CA TYR A 434 -1.31 9.06 31.38
C TYR A 434 -2.67 8.73 30.82
N CYS A 435 -2.68 7.91 29.77
CA CYS A 435 -3.88 7.34 29.16
C CYS A 435 -3.73 5.82 29.09
N ARG A 436 -4.75 5.11 29.59
CA ARG A 436 -4.95 3.68 29.35
C ARG A 436 -6.25 3.50 28.61
N SER A 437 -6.17 2.90 27.45
CA SER A 437 -7.29 2.52 26.61
C SER A 437 -7.39 1.00 26.52
N TYR A 438 -8.60 0.48 26.55
CA TYR A 438 -8.88 -0.94 26.44
C TYR A 438 -10.00 -1.15 25.43
N ILE A 439 -9.82 -2.10 24.54
CA ILE A 439 -10.76 -2.44 23.46
C ILE A 439 -11.03 -3.95 23.53
N ARG A 440 -12.29 -4.34 23.55
CA ARG A 440 -12.73 -5.72 23.39
C ARG A 440 -13.57 -5.85 22.14
N PHE A 441 -13.07 -6.59 21.17
CA PHE A 441 -13.77 -6.88 19.93
C PHE A 441 -14.84 -7.97 20.11
N ASP A 442 -15.79 -8.02 19.20
CA ASP A 442 -16.91 -8.99 19.24
C ASP A 442 -16.46 -10.46 19.09
N SER A 443 -15.28 -10.73 18.53
CA SER A 443 -14.64 -12.06 18.55
C SER A 443 -14.12 -12.49 19.93
N GLY A 444 -14.06 -11.55 20.90
CA GLY A 444 -13.42 -11.74 22.20
C GLY A 444 -11.93 -11.39 22.24
N LEU A 445 -11.31 -10.98 21.11
CA LEU A 445 -9.95 -10.47 21.11
C LEU A 445 -9.92 -9.14 21.88
N GLU A 446 -8.87 -8.97 22.68
CA GLU A 446 -8.67 -7.77 23.51
C GLU A 446 -7.43 -7.01 23.07
N ALA A 447 -7.51 -5.67 23.09
CA ALA A 447 -6.36 -4.81 22.85
C ALA A 447 -6.25 -3.73 23.93
N GLN A 448 -5.03 -3.44 24.36
CA GLN A 448 -4.72 -2.37 25.30
C GLN A 448 -3.67 -1.44 24.71
N LEU A 449 -3.91 -0.13 24.83
CA LEU A 449 -2.92 0.90 24.60
C LEU A 449 -2.67 1.69 25.89
N VAL A 450 -1.42 1.73 26.35
CA VAL A 450 -0.97 2.63 27.42
C VAL A 450 -0.04 3.67 26.82
N GLN A 451 -0.39 4.95 26.99
CA GLN A 451 0.46 6.07 26.64
C GLN A 451 0.73 6.91 27.89
N SER A 452 2.01 7.17 28.21
CA SER A 452 2.38 7.78 29.48
C SER A 452 3.61 8.67 29.40
N ASN A 453 3.52 9.86 30.00
CA ASN A 453 4.64 10.75 30.33
C ASN A 453 5.07 10.61 31.81
N LEU A 454 4.55 9.61 32.52
CA LEU A 454 4.81 9.36 33.95
C LEU A 454 5.45 7.99 34.23
N SER A 455 5.68 7.20 33.21
CA SER A 455 6.21 5.85 33.37
C SER A 455 7.73 5.89 33.48
N ALA A 456 8.25 5.64 34.69
CA ALA A 456 9.68 5.49 34.94
C ALA A 456 10.18 4.05 34.73
N ALA A 457 9.28 3.12 34.41
CA ALA A 457 9.60 1.73 34.10
C ALA A 457 9.31 1.43 32.64
N ASN A 458 10.26 0.82 31.95
CA ASN A 458 10.08 0.38 30.58
C ASN A 458 9.26 -0.91 30.55
N LYS A 459 8.38 -0.98 29.54
CA LYS A 459 7.69 -2.20 29.12
C LYS A 459 7.94 -2.39 27.63
N PRO A 460 7.87 -3.60 27.10
CA PRO A 460 7.90 -3.82 25.67
C PRO A 460 6.88 -2.91 24.96
N LEU A 461 7.26 -2.38 23.80
CA LEU A 461 6.33 -1.61 22.96
C LEU A 461 5.12 -2.46 22.59
N TRP A 462 5.37 -3.71 22.17
CA TRP A 462 4.33 -4.66 21.84
C TRP A 462 4.50 -5.97 22.60
N THR A 463 3.37 -6.47 23.11
CA THR A 463 3.21 -7.86 23.57
C THR A 463 1.92 -8.40 22.96
N ILE A 464 2.05 -9.44 22.13
CA ILE A 464 0.91 -10.05 21.45
C ILE A 464 0.85 -11.50 21.89
N LEU A 465 -0.28 -11.90 22.49
CA LEU A 465 -0.47 -13.24 23.02
C LEU A 465 -1.38 -14.05 22.08
N GLY A 466 -0.94 -15.25 21.79
CA GLY A 466 -1.69 -16.23 21.03
C GLY A 466 -1.81 -17.55 21.78
N THR A 467 -2.65 -18.44 21.27
CA THR A 467 -2.97 -19.74 21.94
C THR A 467 -1.78 -20.71 22.00
N GLN A 468 -0.74 -20.47 21.18
CA GLN A 468 0.46 -21.31 21.11
C GLN A 468 1.75 -20.53 21.31
N GLY A 469 1.68 -19.26 21.74
CA GLY A 469 2.89 -18.48 21.95
C GLY A 469 2.65 -16.98 22.11
N ALA A 470 3.73 -16.21 22.01
CA ALA A 470 3.70 -14.77 22.14
C ALA A 470 4.72 -14.09 21.23
N ILE A 471 4.44 -12.84 20.87
CA ILE A 471 5.36 -11.93 20.17
C ILE A 471 5.68 -10.78 21.12
N THR A 472 6.97 -10.45 21.25
CA THR A 472 7.43 -9.29 22.04
C THR A 472 8.33 -8.43 21.19
N ILE A 473 8.08 -7.10 21.20
CA ILE A 473 8.88 -6.09 20.51
C ILE A 473 9.21 -4.97 21.51
N GLU A 474 10.49 -4.76 21.81
CA GLU A 474 10.91 -3.86 22.88
C GLU A 474 10.71 -2.38 22.55
N ASN A 475 10.94 -1.98 21.31
CA ASN A 475 10.81 -0.59 20.84
C ASN A 475 10.64 -0.57 19.30
N PHE A 476 10.48 0.61 18.70
CA PHE A 476 10.25 0.75 17.25
C PHE A 476 11.34 0.15 16.35
N ASP A 477 12.59 0.18 16.83
CA ASP A 477 13.75 -0.40 16.12
C ASP A 477 14.20 -1.72 16.73
N GLY A 478 13.47 -2.20 17.73
CA GLY A 478 13.82 -3.37 18.54
C GLY A 478 13.66 -4.67 17.81
N GLN A 479 14.37 -5.68 18.34
CA GLN A 479 14.23 -7.06 17.91
C GLN A 479 12.82 -7.55 18.17
N THR A 480 12.25 -8.29 17.22
CA THR A 480 11.00 -9.04 17.40
C THR A 480 11.35 -10.44 17.88
N THR A 481 10.92 -10.78 19.08
CA THR A 481 11.08 -12.13 19.65
C THR A 481 9.75 -12.86 19.60
N VAL A 482 9.73 -14.02 18.94
CA VAL A 482 8.61 -14.97 18.95
C VAL A 482 8.92 -16.09 19.92
N THR A 483 8.04 -16.30 20.87
CA THR A 483 8.06 -17.47 21.78
C THR A 483 6.93 -18.40 21.36
N SER A 484 7.26 -19.59 20.86
CA SER A 484 6.28 -20.63 20.51
C SER A 484 6.31 -21.77 21.53
N ILE A 485 5.13 -22.29 21.84
CA ILE A 485 4.97 -23.47 22.72
C ILE A 485 4.76 -24.70 21.83
N LEU A 486 5.68 -25.63 21.90
CA LEU A 486 5.61 -26.90 21.17
C LEU A 486 4.62 -27.87 21.79
N ASP A 487 4.18 -28.91 21.07
CA ASP A 487 3.21 -29.90 21.53
C ASP A 487 3.63 -30.64 22.80
N ASP A 488 4.94 -30.77 23.04
CA ASP A 488 5.51 -31.35 24.24
C ASP A 488 5.68 -30.36 25.42
N GLY A 489 5.19 -29.14 25.28
CA GLY A 489 5.24 -28.06 26.27
C GLY A 489 6.58 -27.31 26.34
N ARG A 490 7.56 -27.66 25.52
CA ARG A 490 8.82 -26.91 25.47
C ARG A 490 8.62 -25.55 24.79
N GLN A 491 9.38 -24.55 25.25
CA GLN A 491 9.40 -23.23 24.64
C GLN A 491 10.51 -23.12 23.58
N MET A 492 10.16 -22.64 22.43
CA MET A 492 11.10 -22.23 21.39
C MET A 492 11.08 -20.70 21.27
N LYS A 493 12.23 -20.05 21.42
CA LYS A 493 12.39 -18.60 21.18
C LYS A 493 13.12 -18.36 19.88
N ILE A 494 12.56 -17.49 19.06
CA ILE A 494 13.08 -17.14 17.74
C ILE A 494 13.21 -15.62 17.69
N ASP A 495 14.38 -15.13 17.30
CA ASP A 495 14.55 -13.77 16.84
C ASP A 495 14.01 -13.70 15.41
N TYR A 496 12.79 -13.16 15.28
CA TYR A 496 12.08 -13.17 14.00
C TYR A 496 12.70 -12.17 13.02
N PRO A 497 12.91 -12.56 11.76
CA PRO A 497 13.50 -11.66 10.76
C PRO A 497 12.67 -10.38 10.58
N ARG A 498 13.36 -9.24 10.57
CA ARG A 498 12.71 -7.93 10.42
C ARG A 498 12.15 -7.78 9.00
N VAL A 499 10.87 -7.51 8.89
CA VAL A 499 10.20 -7.19 7.62
C VAL A 499 10.24 -5.68 7.41
N THR A 500 10.71 -5.26 6.23
CA THR A 500 10.77 -3.86 5.83
C THR A 500 10.17 -3.66 4.44
N THR A 501 9.64 -2.47 4.20
CA THR A 501 9.17 -2.02 2.89
C THR A 501 9.87 -0.70 2.52
N GLY A 502 9.36 0.03 1.52
CA GLY A 502 9.79 1.39 1.19
C GLY A 502 9.54 2.43 2.29
N GLY A 503 9.10 2.00 3.48
CA GLY A 503 8.83 2.87 4.63
C GLY A 503 7.70 3.85 4.34
N TRP A 504 7.82 5.07 4.83
CA TRP A 504 6.76 6.10 4.72
C TRP A 504 6.48 6.54 3.28
N GLN A 505 7.42 6.34 2.36
CA GLN A 505 7.22 6.58 0.93
C GLN A 505 6.13 5.67 0.33
N THR A 506 5.91 4.47 0.90
CA THR A 506 4.90 3.52 0.45
C THR A 506 3.48 4.11 0.53
N TYR A 507 3.21 5.02 1.48
CA TYR A 507 1.93 5.75 1.53
C TYR A 507 1.68 6.55 0.24
N TYR A 508 2.65 7.36 -0.17
CA TYR A 508 2.53 8.20 -1.37
C TYR A 508 2.41 7.36 -2.64
N LYS A 509 3.21 6.28 -2.71
CA LYS A 509 3.09 5.33 -3.82
C LYS A 509 1.68 4.76 -3.91
N ASN A 510 1.09 4.31 -2.80
CA ASN A 510 -0.27 3.75 -2.80
C ASN A 510 -1.32 4.79 -3.22
N VAL A 511 -1.23 6.03 -2.75
CA VAL A 511 -2.13 7.12 -3.18
C VAL A 511 -1.98 7.40 -4.68
N ALA A 512 -0.75 7.48 -5.18
CA ALA A 512 -0.50 7.68 -6.61
C ALA A 512 -1.04 6.51 -7.46
N ASP A 513 -0.80 5.29 -7.03
CA ASP A 513 -1.32 4.09 -7.68
C ASP A 513 -2.84 4.03 -7.68
N HIS A 514 -3.49 4.47 -6.59
CA HIS A 514 -4.94 4.59 -6.53
C HIS A 514 -5.47 5.60 -7.55
N LEU A 515 -4.94 6.83 -7.55
CA LEU A 515 -5.46 7.91 -8.39
C LEU A 515 -5.13 7.74 -9.87
N LEU A 516 -3.95 7.19 -10.19
CA LEU A 516 -3.46 7.08 -11.55
C LEU A 516 -3.65 5.69 -12.17
N SER A 517 -3.93 4.67 -11.35
CA SER A 517 -3.96 3.27 -11.79
C SER A 517 -5.18 2.51 -11.28
N ASN A 518 -6.11 3.14 -10.57
CA ASN A 518 -7.29 2.51 -9.95
C ASN A 518 -6.96 1.32 -9.03
N LEU A 519 -5.75 1.26 -8.48
CA LEU A 519 -5.40 0.24 -7.49
C LEU A 519 -6.08 0.55 -6.15
N PRO A 520 -6.33 -0.44 -5.30
CA PRO A 520 -6.99 -0.22 -4.01
C PRO A 520 -6.24 0.77 -3.13
N LEU A 521 -6.96 1.74 -2.55
CA LEU A 521 -6.43 2.63 -1.53
C LEU A 521 -6.36 1.87 -0.19
N ILE A 522 -5.17 1.78 0.40
CA ILE A 522 -4.97 1.05 1.66
C ILE A 522 -5.51 1.85 2.84
N ILE A 523 -5.17 3.13 2.93
CA ILE A 523 -5.67 4.00 3.99
C ILE A 523 -6.93 4.71 3.50
N THR A 524 -8.05 4.00 3.56
CA THR A 524 -9.36 4.56 3.19
C THR A 524 -9.87 5.55 4.24
N LYS A 525 -10.84 6.36 3.88
CA LYS A 525 -11.50 7.29 4.81
C LYS A 525 -12.23 6.56 5.94
N GLU A 526 -12.76 5.36 5.68
CA GLU A 526 -13.38 4.50 6.67
C GLU A 526 -12.33 3.96 7.66
N TRP A 527 -11.18 3.52 7.16
CA TRP A 527 -10.05 3.09 7.98
C TRP A 527 -9.53 4.22 8.88
N ALA A 528 -9.37 5.42 8.32
CA ALA A 528 -8.98 6.61 9.08
C ALA A 528 -10.01 6.97 10.16
N LYS A 529 -11.31 6.90 9.85
CA LYS A 529 -12.39 7.10 10.82
C LYS A 529 -12.35 6.10 11.97
N ALA A 530 -12.09 4.83 11.69
CA ALA A 530 -12.02 3.79 12.73
C ALA A 530 -10.99 4.10 13.82
N THR A 531 -9.85 4.68 13.44
CA THR A 531 -8.85 5.16 14.40
C THR A 531 -9.42 6.24 15.33
N ILE A 532 -10.18 7.19 14.78
CA ILE A 532 -10.84 8.25 15.57
C ILE A 532 -11.94 7.68 16.46
N GLN A 533 -12.72 6.68 16.00
CA GLN A 533 -13.71 5.98 16.80
C GLN A 533 -13.08 5.33 18.03
N CYS A 534 -11.90 4.70 17.90
CA CYS A 534 -11.16 4.15 19.03
C CYS A 534 -10.74 5.25 20.02
N ILE A 535 -10.17 6.36 19.54
CA ILE A 535 -9.68 7.45 20.39
C ILE A 535 -10.84 8.14 21.13
N GLU A 536 -11.84 8.63 20.39
CA GLU A 536 -12.99 9.36 20.96
C GLU A 536 -13.83 8.47 21.88
N GLY A 537 -13.98 7.18 21.51
CA GLY A 537 -14.70 6.21 22.33
C GLY A 537 -14.01 5.94 23.67
N CYS A 538 -12.68 5.76 23.69
CA CYS A 538 -11.91 5.62 24.93
C CYS A 538 -11.90 6.91 25.76
N GLU A 539 -11.83 8.08 25.13
CA GLU A 539 -11.93 9.37 25.83
C GLU A 539 -13.31 9.56 26.46
N THR A 540 -14.37 9.20 25.73
CA THR A 540 -15.75 9.27 26.25
C THR A 540 -15.94 8.29 27.40
N ALA A 541 -15.46 7.06 27.26
CA ALA A 541 -15.51 6.06 28.33
C ALA A 541 -14.80 6.54 29.60
N ALA A 542 -13.61 7.18 29.45
CA ALA A 542 -12.87 7.75 30.57
C ALA A 542 -13.60 8.92 31.25
N ARG A 543 -14.20 9.82 30.46
CA ARG A 543 -14.93 10.99 30.94
C ARG A 543 -16.20 10.63 31.68
N GLU A 544 -16.95 9.65 31.14
CA GLU A 544 -18.26 9.26 31.66
C GLU A 544 -18.19 8.11 32.65
N ASN A 545 -16.99 7.52 32.81
CA ASN A 545 -16.72 6.35 33.65
C ASN A 545 -17.67 5.17 33.35
N GLN A 546 -17.88 4.90 32.05
CA GLN A 546 -18.73 3.82 31.56
C GLN A 546 -18.12 3.18 30.30
N LEU A 547 -18.63 2.00 29.94
CA LEU A 547 -18.27 1.36 28.69
C LEU A 547 -18.93 2.07 27.50
N VAL A 548 -18.21 2.14 26.39
CA VAL A 548 -18.71 2.70 25.12
C VAL A 548 -18.65 1.64 24.05
N GLU A 549 -19.75 1.42 23.35
CA GLU A 549 -19.80 0.52 22.21
C GLU A 549 -19.64 1.31 20.92
N ILE A 550 -18.85 0.76 19.99
CA ILE A 550 -18.66 1.32 18.65
C ILE A 550 -18.87 0.24 17.59
N GLU A 551 -19.19 0.67 16.38
CA GLU A 551 -19.26 -0.18 15.20
C GLU A 551 -18.39 0.42 14.10
N PHE A 552 -17.57 -0.43 13.46
CA PHE A 552 -16.67 -0.06 12.38
C PHE A 552 -17.34 -0.24 11.01
N ASP A 553 -17.04 0.63 10.07
CA ASP A 553 -17.63 0.63 8.72
C ASP A 553 -16.71 0.01 7.65
N PHE A 554 -15.53 -0.49 8.03
CA PHE A 554 -14.56 -1.05 7.10
C PHE A 554 -14.58 -2.57 7.00
#